data_516497ca80284ae33c55b918e1d42447
#
_entry.id   516497ca80284ae33c55b918e1d42447
#
_cell.length_a   1.000
_cell.length_b   1.000
_cell.length_c   1.000
_cell.angle_alpha   90.00
_cell.angle_beta   90.00
_cell.angle_gamma   90.00
#
_symmetry.space_group_name_H-M   'P 1'
#
loop_
_entity.id
_entity.type
_entity.pdbx_description
1 polymer ?
#
loop_
_entity_poly.entity_id
_entity_poly.type
_entity_poly.pdbx_seq_one_letter_code
_entity_poly.pdbx_strand_id
1 'polypeptide(L)'
;MPTIIDVNGEVAKLRMFRGRTPQTTFAERKGSTVQLGTYRDGMLLLGKSAGTGHWETHPEDELLYVLDGAMTVDIVEREGVQSCTVGAGMIAIVPPGAWHRVRSTDGATVLSAVIPGDHIDLDVDDPRTVERQAGR
;
A
#
# COMPACT_ATOMS: atom_id res chain seq x y z
N MET A 1 -7.70 -22.99 18.31
CA MET A 1 -6.52 -22.22 18.78
C MET A 1 -6.48 -20.86 18.10
N PRO A 2 -6.25 -19.78 18.82
CA PRO A 2 -6.08 -18.49 18.16
C PRO A 2 -4.76 -18.44 17.38
N THR A 3 -4.72 -17.59 16.36
CA THR A 3 -3.49 -17.24 15.67
C THR A 3 -2.90 -16.02 16.38
N ILE A 4 -1.66 -16.11 16.80
CA ILE A 4 -0.95 -15.02 17.46
C ILE A 4 0.17 -14.55 16.51
N ILE A 5 0.20 -13.26 16.23
CA ILE A 5 1.20 -12.69 15.35
C ILE A 5 1.99 -11.64 16.12
N ASP A 6 3.30 -11.84 16.21
CA ASP A 6 4.21 -10.87 16.82
C ASP A 6 4.64 -9.88 15.75
N VAL A 7 3.87 -8.79 15.63
CA VAL A 7 4.12 -7.78 14.58
C VAL A 7 5.50 -7.15 14.74
N ASN A 8 5.89 -6.80 15.96
CA ASN A 8 7.21 -6.19 16.19
C ASN A 8 8.34 -7.16 15.84
N GLY A 9 8.17 -8.45 16.15
CA GLY A 9 9.14 -9.48 15.77
C GLY A 9 9.27 -9.63 14.27
N GLU A 10 8.15 -9.56 13.55
CA GLU A 10 8.16 -9.62 12.09
C GLU A 10 8.80 -8.37 11.46
N VAL A 11 8.51 -7.19 12.01
CA VAL A 11 9.14 -5.94 11.55
C VAL A 11 10.66 -6.02 11.67
N ALA A 12 11.15 -6.58 12.79
CA ALA A 12 12.58 -6.69 13.05
C ALA A 12 13.32 -7.54 12.02
N LYS A 13 12.62 -8.46 11.36
CA LYS A 13 13.21 -9.32 10.33
C LYS A 13 13.25 -8.66 8.94
N LEU A 14 12.53 -7.58 8.73
CA LEU A 14 12.44 -6.92 7.44
C LEU A 14 13.58 -5.94 7.23
N ARG A 15 14.03 -5.84 5.98
CA ARG A 15 14.99 -4.82 5.56
C ARG A 15 14.24 -3.68 4.88
N MET A 16 14.73 -2.45 5.08
CA MET A 16 14.17 -1.30 4.36
C MET A 16 14.54 -1.43 2.87
N PHE A 17 13.52 -1.48 2.01
CA PHE A 17 13.71 -1.40 0.57
C PHE A 17 13.77 0.07 0.17
N ARG A 18 14.89 0.50 -0.38
CA ARG A 18 15.09 1.89 -0.81
C ARG A 18 15.06 1.99 -2.31
N GLY A 19 14.63 3.14 -2.80
CA GLY A 19 14.59 3.40 -4.25
C GLY A 19 13.42 2.73 -4.95
N ARG A 20 12.31 2.47 -4.24
CA ARG A 20 11.12 1.92 -4.89
C ARG A 20 10.59 2.89 -5.94
N THR A 21 10.24 2.33 -7.09
CA THR A 21 9.61 3.06 -8.19
C THR A 21 8.31 2.37 -8.57
N PRO A 22 7.44 3.01 -9.38
CA PRO A 22 6.23 2.34 -9.85
C PRO A 22 6.49 1.06 -10.64
N GLN A 23 7.69 0.87 -11.17
CA GLN A 23 8.07 -0.33 -11.90
C GLN A 23 8.67 -1.43 -11.02
N THR A 24 8.92 -1.13 -9.74
CA THR A 24 9.47 -2.13 -8.81
C THR A 24 8.48 -3.28 -8.63
N THR A 25 8.93 -4.50 -8.88
CA THR A 25 8.09 -5.68 -8.72
C THR A 25 8.02 -6.12 -7.26
N PHE A 26 6.98 -6.89 -6.94
CA PHE A 26 6.85 -7.49 -5.61
C PHE A 26 8.04 -8.41 -5.31
N ALA A 27 8.51 -9.16 -6.32
CA ALA A 27 9.64 -10.07 -6.15
C ALA A 27 10.94 -9.34 -5.78
N GLU A 28 11.16 -8.14 -6.34
CA GLU A 28 12.33 -7.33 -6.00
C GLU A 28 12.34 -6.87 -4.55
N ARG A 29 11.17 -6.79 -3.92
CA ARG A 29 11.04 -6.38 -2.52
C ARG A 29 11.07 -7.55 -1.54
N LYS A 30 11.54 -8.73 -1.98
CA LYS A 30 11.70 -9.88 -1.11
C LYS A 30 12.63 -9.53 0.06
N GLY A 31 12.21 -9.87 1.27
CA GLY A 31 12.93 -9.50 2.49
C GLY A 31 12.50 -8.17 3.08
N SER A 32 11.67 -7.41 2.36
CA SER A 32 11.09 -6.14 2.82
C SER A 32 9.57 -6.20 2.97
N THR A 33 8.98 -7.33 2.62
CA THR A 33 7.54 -7.58 2.75
C THR A 33 7.31 -8.95 3.35
N VAL A 34 6.19 -9.11 4.05
CA VAL A 34 5.75 -10.41 4.57
C VAL A 34 4.23 -10.43 4.68
N GLN A 35 3.63 -11.56 4.34
CA GLN A 35 2.23 -11.82 4.63
C GLN A 35 2.14 -12.38 6.04
N LEU A 36 1.48 -11.64 6.94
CA LEU A 36 1.38 -12.02 8.34
C LEU A 36 0.32 -13.10 8.58
N GLY A 37 -0.76 -13.07 7.82
CA GLY A 37 -1.87 -13.99 8.00
C GLY A 37 -3.11 -13.47 7.31
N THR A 38 -4.24 -14.07 7.66
CA THR A 38 -5.55 -13.71 7.13
C THR A 38 -6.48 -13.31 8.26
N TYR A 39 -7.39 -12.40 7.95
CA TYR A 39 -8.48 -12.00 8.85
C TYR A 39 -9.73 -11.84 8.00
N ARG A 40 -10.76 -12.66 8.29
CA ARG A 40 -11.96 -12.77 7.45
C ARG A 40 -11.56 -13.08 6.00
N ASP A 41 -12.02 -12.30 5.04
CA ASP A 41 -11.68 -12.46 3.64
C ASP A 41 -10.39 -11.73 3.25
N GLY A 42 -9.75 -11.09 4.21
CA GLY A 42 -8.62 -10.22 3.95
C GLY A 42 -7.27 -10.82 4.31
N MET A 43 -6.23 -10.22 3.75
CA MET A 43 -4.84 -10.54 4.08
C MET A 43 -4.24 -9.42 4.89
N LEU A 44 -3.39 -9.80 5.86
CA LEU A 44 -2.58 -8.86 6.61
C LEU A 44 -1.16 -8.89 6.05
N LEU A 45 -0.71 -7.75 5.58
CA LEU A 45 0.60 -7.60 4.95
C LEU A 45 1.43 -6.59 5.73
N LEU A 46 2.74 -6.81 5.74
CA LEU A 46 3.68 -5.91 6.36
C LEU A 46 4.75 -5.56 5.33
N GLY A 47 5.07 -4.28 5.21
CA GLY A 47 6.09 -3.82 4.27
C GLY A 47 6.93 -2.70 4.83
N LYS A 48 8.15 -2.61 4.35
CA LYS A 48 9.12 -1.62 4.80
C LYS A 48 9.83 -1.07 3.58
N SER A 49 9.48 0.14 3.14
CA SER A 49 10.07 0.69 1.93
C SER A 49 10.13 2.21 1.91
N ALA A 50 11.03 2.72 1.09
CA ALA A 50 11.15 4.12 0.71
C ALA A 50 11.08 4.22 -0.81
N GLY A 51 10.47 5.29 -1.30
CA GLY A 51 10.27 5.54 -2.72
C GLY A 51 8.79 5.66 -3.06
N THR A 52 8.45 5.38 -4.29
CA THR A 52 7.09 5.58 -4.82
C THR A 52 6.54 4.26 -5.35
N GLY A 53 5.33 3.89 -4.89
CA GLY A 53 4.62 2.73 -5.42
C GLY A 53 3.86 3.06 -6.69
N HIS A 54 3.31 2.03 -7.31
CA HIS A 54 2.46 2.20 -8.49
C HIS A 54 1.02 2.52 -8.06
N TRP A 55 0.24 3.02 -9.00
CA TRP A 55 -1.19 3.22 -8.79
C TRP A 55 -1.92 1.88 -8.81
N GLU A 56 -2.84 1.70 -7.86
CA GLU A 56 -3.63 0.49 -7.76
C GLU A 56 -5.04 0.81 -7.27
N THR A 57 -5.96 -0.12 -7.51
CA THR A 57 -7.32 -0.05 -6.99
C THR A 57 -7.75 -1.45 -6.57
N HIS A 58 -8.61 -1.51 -5.56
CA HIS A 58 -9.14 -2.77 -5.03
C HIS A 58 -10.67 -2.69 -4.97
N PRO A 59 -11.37 -3.83 -5.09
CA PRO A 59 -12.83 -3.82 -5.04
C PRO A 59 -13.40 -3.44 -3.67
N GLU A 60 -12.64 -3.67 -2.62
CA GLU A 60 -13.04 -3.34 -1.26
C GLU A 60 -12.07 -2.32 -0.66
N ASP A 61 -12.39 -1.79 0.52
CA ASP A 61 -11.51 -0.84 1.18
C ASP A 61 -10.20 -1.49 1.61
N GLU A 62 -9.16 -0.67 1.74
CA GLU A 62 -7.87 -1.09 2.26
C GLU A 62 -7.54 -0.28 3.49
N LEU A 63 -7.06 -0.96 4.54
CA LEU A 63 -6.58 -0.31 5.74
C LEU A 63 -5.05 -0.27 5.71
N LEU A 64 -4.49 0.90 5.98
CA LEU A 64 -3.05 1.13 6.07
C LEU A 64 -2.74 1.71 7.44
N TYR A 65 -1.92 1.02 8.21
CA TYR A 65 -1.47 1.49 9.52
C TYR A 65 0.04 1.68 9.49
N VAL A 66 0.51 2.91 9.75
CA VAL A 66 1.93 3.22 9.77
C VAL A 66 2.48 2.89 11.15
N LEU A 67 3.41 1.96 11.20
CA LEU A 67 4.08 1.55 12.44
C LEU A 67 5.28 2.43 12.75
N ASP A 68 6.00 2.85 11.70
CA ASP A 68 7.21 3.65 11.84
C ASP A 68 7.40 4.49 10.58
N GLY A 69 8.00 5.67 10.75
CA GLY A 69 8.20 6.60 9.65
C GLY A 69 6.93 7.33 9.26
N ALA A 70 6.86 7.75 8.00
CA ALA A 70 5.71 8.43 7.45
C ALA A 70 5.59 8.16 5.97
N MET A 71 4.36 8.12 5.48
CA MET A 71 4.08 7.97 4.06
C MET A 71 3.07 9.01 3.61
N THR A 72 3.01 9.21 2.31
CA THR A 72 1.96 9.98 1.67
C THR A 72 1.09 9.01 0.87
N VAL A 73 -0.22 9.13 1.04
CA VAL A 73 -1.19 8.42 0.23
C VAL A 73 -1.74 9.41 -0.78
N ASP A 74 -1.54 9.13 -2.05
CA ASP A 74 -2.15 9.90 -3.14
C ASP A 74 -3.42 9.17 -3.55
N ILE A 75 -4.55 9.87 -3.55
CA ILE A 75 -5.86 9.32 -3.92
C ILE A 75 -6.43 10.16 -5.03
N VAL A 76 -6.95 9.48 -6.06
CA VAL A 76 -7.67 10.14 -7.14
C VAL A 76 -9.11 10.38 -6.70
N GLU A 77 -9.49 11.63 -6.66
CA GLU A 77 -10.85 12.05 -6.37
C GLU A 77 -11.44 12.79 -7.57
N ARG A 78 -12.70 13.17 -7.44
CA ARG A 78 -13.42 13.83 -8.53
C ARG A 78 -12.71 15.09 -9.06
N GLU A 79 -12.13 15.86 -8.15
CA GLU A 79 -11.52 17.16 -8.45
C GLU A 79 -10.03 17.08 -8.74
N GLY A 80 -9.42 15.92 -8.58
CA GLY A 80 -7.99 15.76 -8.81
C GLY A 80 -7.38 14.78 -7.83
N VAL A 81 -6.06 14.76 -7.80
CA VAL A 81 -5.31 13.92 -6.88
C VAL A 81 -5.17 14.64 -5.55
N GLN A 82 -5.60 13.98 -4.48
CA GLN A 82 -5.42 14.46 -3.11
C GLN A 82 -4.27 13.69 -2.48
N SER A 83 -3.40 14.39 -1.77
CA SER A 83 -2.25 13.80 -1.08
C SER A 83 -2.42 13.96 0.43
N CYS A 84 -2.38 12.84 1.14
CA CYS A 84 -2.58 12.80 2.58
C CYS A 84 -1.33 12.22 3.26
N THR A 85 -0.82 12.90 4.27
CA THR A 85 0.32 12.40 5.05
C THR A 85 -0.19 11.51 6.19
N VAL A 86 0.40 10.33 6.30
CA VAL A 86 0.07 9.35 7.34
C VAL A 86 1.36 9.03 8.08
N GLY A 87 1.44 9.46 9.32
CA GLY A 87 2.62 9.24 10.16
C GLY A 87 2.46 8.06 11.09
N ALA A 88 3.53 7.76 11.82
CA ALA A 88 3.55 6.63 12.76
C ALA A 88 2.40 6.72 13.76
N GLY A 89 1.69 5.61 13.93
CA GLY A 89 0.52 5.52 14.80
C GLY A 89 -0.78 5.93 14.14
N MET A 90 -0.75 6.32 12.86
CA MET A 90 -1.94 6.75 12.13
C MET A 90 -2.44 5.67 11.18
N ILE A 91 -3.73 5.68 10.94
CA ILE A 91 -4.41 4.76 10.02
C ILE A 91 -5.01 5.57 8.86
N ALA A 92 -4.85 5.06 7.64
CA ALA A 92 -5.60 5.52 6.49
C ALA A 92 -6.52 4.39 6.03
N ILE A 93 -7.74 4.72 5.64
CA ILE A 93 -8.66 3.78 5.02
C ILE A 93 -8.94 4.28 3.62
N VAL A 94 -8.52 3.50 2.64
CA VAL A 94 -8.73 3.82 1.23
C VAL A 94 -10.08 3.26 0.82
N PRO A 95 -11.01 4.08 0.30
CA PRO A 95 -12.33 3.60 -0.09
C PRO A 95 -12.29 2.57 -1.21
N PRO A 96 -13.32 1.70 -1.29
CA PRO A 96 -13.42 0.75 -2.40
C PRO A 96 -13.37 1.43 -3.76
N GLY A 97 -12.60 0.85 -4.67
CA GLY A 97 -12.50 1.32 -6.04
C GLY A 97 -11.70 2.60 -6.25
N ALA A 98 -11.18 3.20 -5.19
CA ALA A 98 -10.39 4.42 -5.33
C ALA A 98 -8.99 4.12 -5.85
N TRP A 99 -8.59 4.81 -6.92
CA TRP A 99 -7.21 4.77 -7.39
C TRP A 99 -6.32 5.44 -6.36
N HIS A 100 -5.29 4.75 -5.92
CA HIS A 100 -4.37 5.27 -4.90
C HIS A 100 -2.97 4.73 -5.11
N ARG A 101 -2.00 5.42 -4.53
CA ARG A 101 -0.62 4.95 -4.41
C ARG A 101 -0.04 5.46 -3.10
N VAL A 102 1.00 4.79 -2.64
CA VAL A 102 1.75 5.22 -1.47
C VAL A 102 3.17 5.59 -1.87
N ARG A 103 3.72 6.58 -1.19
CA ARG A 103 5.11 6.98 -1.37
C ARG A 103 5.68 7.44 -0.04
N SER A 104 6.97 7.27 0.14
CA SER A 104 7.67 7.70 1.35
C SER A 104 9.09 8.10 0.99
N THR A 105 9.47 9.32 1.32
CA THR A 105 10.82 9.81 1.03
C THR A 105 11.86 9.10 1.89
N ASP A 106 11.61 9.02 3.19
CA ASP A 106 12.60 8.51 4.14
C ASP A 106 12.37 7.05 4.54
N GLY A 107 11.24 6.52 4.16
CA GLY A 107 10.86 5.15 4.47
C GLY A 107 9.75 5.06 5.50
N ALA A 108 8.93 4.03 5.35
CA ALA A 108 7.84 3.74 6.27
C ALA A 108 7.68 2.25 6.44
N THR A 109 7.28 1.85 7.65
CA THR A 109 6.86 0.49 7.95
C THR A 109 5.36 0.51 8.06
N VAL A 110 4.68 -0.27 7.21
CA VAL A 110 3.24 -0.22 7.06
C VAL A 110 2.64 -1.61 7.20
N LEU A 111 1.62 -1.71 8.05
CA LEU A 111 0.75 -2.87 8.13
C LEU A 111 -0.48 -2.56 7.28
N SER A 112 -0.82 -3.41 6.34
CA SER A 112 -2.03 -3.25 5.54
C SER A 112 -2.95 -4.45 5.70
N ALA A 113 -4.25 -4.16 5.62
CA ALA A 113 -5.29 -5.17 5.54
C ALA A 113 -6.02 -4.92 4.22
N VAL A 114 -5.97 -5.90 3.32
CA VAL A 114 -6.55 -5.80 1.99
C VAL A 114 -7.34 -7.07 1.67
N ILE A 115 -8.48 -6.91 1.04
CA ILE A 115 -9.27 -8.06 0.59
C ILE A 115 -8.74 -8.48 -0.78
N PRO A 116 -8.31 -9.76 -0.92
CA PRO A 116 -7.87 -10.26 -2.21
C PRO A 116 -9.01 -10.19 -3.22
N GLY A 117 -8.67 -9.89 -4.44
CA GLY A 117 -9.64 -9.79 -5.52
C GLY A 117 -9.01 -9.12 -6.70
N ASP A 118 -9.84 -8.80 -7.68
CA ASP A 118 -9.36 -8.11 -8.84
C ASP A 118 -8.88 -6.72 -8.45
N HIS A 119 -7.61 -6.46 -8.71
CA HIS A 119 -7.06 -5.12 -8.60
C HIS A 119 -6.21 -4.86 -9.84
N ILE A 120 -6.02 -3.60 -10.15
CA ILE A 120 -5.28 -3.17 -11.33
C ILE A 120 -4.12 -2.31 -10.85
N ASP A 121 -2.93 -2.65 -11.31
CA ASP A 121 -1.71 -1.92 -11.02
C ASP A 121 -1.27 -1.18 -12.28
N LEU A 122 -1.00 0.11 -12.12
CA LEU A 122 -0.54 0.94 -13.24
C LEU A 122 0.70 1.74 -12.84
N ASP A 123 1.64 1.81 -13.74
CA ASP A 123 2.87 2.59 -13.58
C ASP A 123 2.79 3.95 -14.29
N VAL A 124 1.62 4.55 -14.29
CA VAL A 124 1.35 5.84 -14.92
C VAL A 124 1.31 6.95 -13.87
N ASP A 125 1.48 8.19 -14.31
CA ASP A 125 1.44 9.34 -13.40
C ASP A 125 0.03 9.64 -12.89
N ASP A 126 -0.96 9.47 -13.75
CA ASP A 126 -2.37 9.73 -13.42
C ASP A 126 -3.25 8.64 -14.04
N PRO A 127 -3.82 7.74 -13.22
CA PRO A 127 -4.60 6.62 -13.73
C PRO A 127 -5.89 7.04 -14.44
N ARG A 128 -6.36 8.27 -14.23
CA ARG A 128 -7.53 8.79 -14.94
C ARG A 128 -7.32 8.86 -16.46
N THR A 129 -6.08 8.98 -16.88
CA THR A 129 -5.76 9.01 -18.31
C THR A 129 -6.10 7.68 -18.97
N VAL A 130 -5.85 6.57 -18.27
CA VAL A 130 -6.15 5.23 -18.76
C VAL A 130 -7.65 4.97 -18.75
N GLU A 131 -8.35 5.35 -17.67
CA GLU A 131 -9.80 5.18 -17.56
C GLU A 131 -10.54 5.94 -18.66
N ARG A 132 -10.11 7.15 -18.94
CA ARG A 132 -10.71 7.94 -20.02
C ARG A 132 -10.54 7.28 -21.39
N GLN A 133 -9.43 6.61 -21.61
CA GLN A 133 -9.20 5.87 -22.86
C GLN A 133 -10.01 4.59 -22.92
N ALA A 134 -10.14 3.89 -21.78
CA ALA A 134 -10.88 2.64 -21.70
C ALA A 134 -12.39 2.83 -21.65
N GLY A 135 -12.87 3.97 -21.17
CA GLY A 135 -14.28 4.28 -20.99
C GLY A 135 -15.03 4.73 -22.23
N ARG A 136 -14.42 4.60 -23.40
CA ARG A 136 -15.05 5.00 -24.67
C ARG A 136 -15.69 3.84 -25.39
#